data_6340c823fd0bfc1ec4f47747602654fa
#
_entry.id   6340c823fd0bfc1ec4f47747602654fa
#
_cell.length_a   1.000
_cell.length_b   1.000
_cell.length_c   1.000
_cell.angle_alpha   90.00
_cell.angle_beta   90.00
_cell.angle_gamma   90.00
#
_symmetry.space_group_name_H-M   'P 1'
#
loop_
_entity.id
_entity.type
_entity.pdbx_description
1 polymer ?
#
loop_
_entity_poly.entity_id
_entity_poly.type
_entity_poly.pdbx_seq_one_letter_code
_entity_poly.pdbx_strand_id
1 'polypeptide(L)'
;MTAPTTGPVPWANRLTKLLNQFHAVHGGDRFPVDVEMLIRQTPEQFQTGEPIAIQGQAMDPEFEGALFNLNAGQPDKGNWAIIYNQAISSLGRIRFTLAHELGHYLVHRHLQESFNCSEADMLHWDSTERKMEGEADLFASYLLMPIDDYRKQVTSNTVDLDVLGGCADRYGVSLTAAILKWLEFTPKRAVLVMSRNGVVQWACGSESGKWLSIALNKKLPNGQRRNLSEQSATVLHAGANVDRYGTEVDARVWFPSEPAGMALREMRIVSDQYRQTMTLLILPQEIKPWERDQSDEDDADDTDDNGGLENAFDRILNGQPPVR
;
A
#
# COMPACT_ATOMS: atom_id res chain seq x y z
N MET A 1 -16.43 -22.48 -20.94
CA MET A 1 -16.18 -21.02 -20.89
C MET A 1 -16.06 -20.63 -19.44
N THR A 2 -14.87 -20.25 -18.98
CA THR A 2 -14.71 -19.67 -17.63
C THR A 2 -15.36 -18.29 -17.62
N ALA A 3 -16.11 -17.99 -16.55
CA ALA A 3 -16.68 -16.66 -16.35
C ALA A 3 -15.58 -15.57 -16.56
N PRO A 4 -15.92 -14.42 -17.15
CA PRO A 4 -14.96 -13.35 -17.34
C PRO A 4 -14.35 -12.97 -15.97
N THR A 5 -13.03 -12.84 -15.93
CA THR A 5 -12.31 -12.39 -14.73
C THR A 5 -12.66 -10.92 -14.54
N THR A 6 -13.39 -10.61 -13.48
CA THR A 6 -13.81 -9.25 -13.15
C THR A 6 -13.13 -8.81 -11.86
N GLY A 7 -12.68 -7.55 -11.82
CA GLY A 7 -12.05 -6.93 -10.66
C GLY A 7 -10.53 -7.17 -10.52
N PRO A 8 -9.88 -6.35 -9.69
CA PRO A 8 -8.42 -6.27 -9.58
C PRO A 8 -7.80 -7.52 -8.98
N VAL A 9 -8.29 -8.01 -7.84
CA VAL A 9 -7.71 -9.17 -7.14
C VAL A 9 -7.84 -10.47 -7.93
N PRO A 10 -8.99 -10.81 -8.56
CA PRO A 10 -9.09 -11.96 -9.46
C PRO A 10 -8.09 -11.92 -10.61
N TRP A 11 -7.87 -10.74 -11.22
CA TRP A 11 -6.87 -10.58 -12.28
C TRP A 11 -5.45 -10.79 -11.77
N ALA A 12 -5.06 -10.14 -10.67
CA ALA A 12 -3.75 -10.33 -10.06
C ALA A 12 -3.48 -11.80 -9.71
N ASN A 13 -4.46 -12.49 -9.13
CA ASN A 13 -4.35 -13.91 -8.80
C ASN A 13 -4.22 -14.79 -10.04
N ARG A 14 -4.90 -14.47 -11.13
CA ARG A 14 -4.77 -15.18 -12.42
C ARG A 14 -3.36 -15.06 -12.97
N LEU A 15 -2.79 -13.85 -13.00
CA LEU A 15 -1.40 -13.62 -13.42
C LEU A 15 -0.41 -14.33 -12.49
N THR A 16 -0.62 -14.26 -11.20
CA THR A 16 0.22 -14.96 -10.20
C THR A 16 0.26 -16.47 -10.45
N LYS A 17 -0.88 -17.10 -10.76
CA LYS A 17 -0.94 -18.53 -11.09
C LYS A 17 -0.15 -18.85 -12.36
N LEU A 18 -0.29 -18.04 -13.40
CA LEU A 18 0.47 -18.21 -14.65
C LEU A 18 1.98 -18.08 -14.43
N LEU A 19 2.41 -17.05 -13.70
CA LEU A 19 3.80 -16.86 -13.34
C LEU A 19 4.35 -18.02 -12.52
N ASN A 20 3.60 -18.52 -11.55
CA ASN A 20 4.00 -19.67 -10.74
C ASN A 20 4.17 -20.94 -11.61
N GLN A 21 3.26 -21.17 -12.56
CA GLN A 21 3.36 -22.30 -13.51
C GLN A 21 4.56 -22.13 -14.43
N PHE A 22 4.76 -20.93 -14.98
CA PHE A 22 5.89 -20.64 -15.85
C PHE A 22 7.23 -20.92 -15.15
N HIS A 23 7.42 -20.37 -13.95
CA HIS A 23 8.65 -20.57 -13.19
C HIS A 23 8.84 -22.02 -12.70
N ALA A 24 7.76 -22.73 -12.43
CA ALA A 24 7.84 -24.17 -12.10
C ALA A 24 8.37 -25.02 -13.26
N VAL A 25 8.09 -24.63 -14.51
CA VAL A 25 8.50 -25.35 -15.72
C VAL A 25 9.89 -24.91 -16.19
N HIS A 26 10.12 -23.60 -16.21
CA HIS A 26 11.33 -23.01 -16.83
C HIS A 26 12.43 -22.67 -15.82
N GLY A 27 12.13 -22.67 -14.53
CA GLY A 27 13.06 -22.23 -13.48
C GLY A 27 13.20 -20.70 -13.45
N GLY A 28 14.25 -20.24 -12.74
CA GLY A 28 14.53 -18.81 -12.54
C GLY A 28 13.84 -18.22 -11.33
N ASP A 29 14.15 -16.94 -11.05
CA ASP A 29 13.62 -16.24 -9.90
C ASP A 29 12.18 -15.78 -10.15
N ARG A 30 11.29 -16.19 -9.25
CA ARG A 30 9.88 -15.79 -9.31
C ARG A 30 9.67 -14.33 -8.90
N PHE A 31 10.52 -13.82 -8.03
CA PHE A 31 10.47 -12.48 -7.47
C PHE A 31 11.83 -11.80 -7.56
N PRO A 32 11.87 -10.49 -7.76
CA PRO A 32 10.73 -9.59 -8.05
C PRO A 32 10.02 -9.92 -9.36
N VAL A 33 8.73 -9.57 -9.46
CA VAL A 33 7.97 -9.78 -10.71
C VAL A 33 8.54 -8.90 -11.82
N ASP A 34 8.82 -9.50 -12.97
CA ASP A 34 9.14 -8.77 -14.21
C ASP A 34 7.83 -8.27 -14.85
N VAL A 35 7.45 -7.05 -14.47
CA VAL A 35 6.19 -6.44 -14.92
C VAL A 35 6.25 -6.06 -16.40
N GLU A 36 7.42 -5.64 -16.91
CA GLU A 36 7.55 -5.29 -18.34
C GLU A 36 7.31 -6.50 -19.22
N MET A 37 7.90 -7.65 -18.87
CA MET A 37 7.65 -8.90 -19.57
C MET A 37 6.16 -9.26 -19.54
N LEU A 38 5.52 -9.14 -18.36
CA LEU A 38 4.09 -9.40 -18.21
C LEU A 38 3.24 -8.50 -19.11
N ILE A 39 3.50 -7.21 -19.14
CA ILE A 39 2.74 -6.26 -19.98
C ILE A 39 2.84 -6.67 -21.43
N ARG A 40 4.06 -6.96 -21.93
CA ARG A 40 4.30 -7.33 -23.34
C ARG A 40 3.58 -8.62 -23.74
N GLN A 41 3.45 -9.57 -22.82
CA GLN A 41 2.84 -10.88 -23.09
C GLN A 41 1.32 -10.90 -22.85
N THR A 42 0.79 -9.95 -22.07
CA THR A 42 -0.61 -9.93 -21.67
C THR A 42 -1.61 -9.94 -22.83
N PRO A 43 -1.45 -9.15 -23.93
CA PRO A 43 -2.40 -9.14 -25.02
C PRO A 43 -2.54 -10.50 -25.71
N GLU A 44 -1.42 -11.18 -25.96
CA GLU A 44 -1.40 -12.50 -26.59
C GLU A 44 -1.94 -13.57 -25.64
N GLN A 45 -1.47 -13.58 -24.40
CA GLN A 45 -1.84 -14.56 -23.38
C GLN A 45 -3.34 -14.56 -23.07
N PHE A 46 -3.96 -13.40 -23.08
CA PHE A 46 -5.40 -13.25 -22.77
C PHE A 46 -6.26 -12.96 -23.99
N GLN A 47 -5.66 -12.97 -25.19
CA GLN A 47 -6.37 -12.74 -26.46
C GLN A 47 -7.24 -11.48 -26.41
N THR A 48 -6.70 -10.40 -25.85
CA THR A 48 -7.45 -9.14 -25.71
C THR A 48 -7.75 -8.51 -27.06
N GLY A 49 -6.94 -8.82 -28.09
CA GLY A 49 -7.00 -8.18 -29.41
C GLY A 49 -6.47 -6.74 -29.44
N GLU A 50 -6.04 -6.22 -28.29
CA GLU A 50 -5.61 -4.85 -28.09
C GLU A 50 -4.14 -4.82 -27.65
N PRO A 51 -3.21 -4.52 -28.56
CA PRO A 51 -1.78 -4.49 -28.21
C PRO A 51 -1.48 -3.38 -27.21
N ILE A 52 -0.42 -3.58 -26.43
CA ILE A 52 0.07 -2.62 -25.45
C ILE A 52 1.59 -2.45 -25.61
N ALA A 53 2.05 -1.22 -25.76
CA ALA A 53 3.44 -0.83 -25.79
C ALA A 53 3.89 -0.25 -24.43
N ILE A 54 5.20 -0.28 -24.17
CA ILE A 54 5.79 0.34 -22.98
C ILE A 54 6.90 1.26 -23.43
N GLN A 55 6.92 2.48 -22.91
CA GLN A 55 7.97 3.44 -23.17
C GLN A 55 8.37 4.17 -21.88
N GLY A 56 9.64 4.04 -21.47
CA GLY A 56 10.26 4.87 -20.43
C GLY A 56 10.77 6.17 -21.04
N GLN A 57 10.49 7.29 -20.37
CA GLN A 57 10.98 8.61 -20.73
C GLN A 57 11.31 9.39 -19.46
N ALA A 58 12.37 10.22 -19.50
CA ALA A 58 12.63 11.16 -18.42
C ALA A 58 11.60 12.28 -18.46
N MET A 59 10.86 12.44 -17.37
CA MET A 59 9.76 13.40 -17.26
C MET A 59 9.86 14.18 -15.95
N ASP A 60 8.93 15.10 -15.73
CA ASP A 60 8.82 15.85 -14.49
C ASP A 60 8.70 14.90 -13.29
N PRO A 61 9.33 15.21 -12.14
CA PRO A 61 9.26 14.37 -10.95
C PRO A 61 7.84 14.09 -10.42
N GLU A 62 6.89 14.96 -10.73
CA GLU A 62 5.48 14.77 -10.33
C GLU A 62 4.72 13.78 -11.20
N PHE A 63 5.25 13.45 -12.39
CA PHE A 63 4.67 12.43 -13.26
C PHE A 63 5.30 11.06 -12.99
N GLU A 64 4.49 10.06 -12.76
CA GLU A 64 4.94 8.68 -12.56
C GLU A 64 4.72 7.79 -13.76
N GLY A 65 3.49 7.74 -14.25
CA GLY A 65 3.10 6.94 -15.40
C GLY A 65 1.71 7.30 -15.89
N ALA A 66 1.36 6.74 -17.04
CA ALA A 66 0.04 6.85 -17.61
C ALA A 66 -0.21 5.78 -18.67
N LEU A 67 -1.47 5.37 -18.82
CA LEU A 67 -1.96 4.46 -19.85
C LEU A 67 -2.82 5.24 -20.85
N PHE A 68 -2.54 5.09 -22.15
CA PHE A 68 -3.26 5.76 -23.23
C PHE A 68 -3.70 4.81 -24.32
N ASN A 69 -4.89 5.03 -24.88
CA ASN A 69 -5.30 4.44 -26.14
C ASN A 69 -4.80 5.31 -27.29
N LEU A 70 -3.84 4.81 -28.07
CA LEU A 70 -3.26 5.51 -29.22
C LEU A 70 -4.26 5.68 -30.38
N ASN A 71 -5.33 4.88 -30.39
CA ASN A 71 -6.43 4.94 -31.37
C ASN A 71 -7.70 5.55 -30.75
N ALA A 72 -7.55 6.57 -29.93
CA ALA A 72 -8.68 7.27 -29.31
C ALA A 72 -9.77 7.59 -30.34
N GLY A 73 -11.03 7.38 -29.97
CA GLY A 73 -12.17 7.51 -30.88
C GLY A 73 -12.46 6.31 -31.79
N GLN A 74 -11.69 5.23 -31.70
CA GLN A 74 -11.96 3.95 -32.39
C GLN A 74 -12.08 2.80 -31.37
N PRO A 75 -13.21 2.66 -30.68
CA PRO A 75 -13.33 1.76 -29.54
C PRO A 75 -13.10 0.28 -29.84
N ASP A 76 -13.27 -0.13 -31.11
CA ASP A 76 -13.09 -1.53 -31.54
C ASP A 76 -11.63 -1.87 -31.94
N LYS A 77 -10.70 -0.91 -31.83
CA LYS A 77 -9.30 -1.05 -32.23
C LYS A 77 -8.36 -0.46 -31.19
N GLY A 78 -8.52 -0.87 -29.94
CA GLY A 78 -7.62 -0.45 -28.87
C GLY A 78 -6.16 -0.73 -29.23
N ASN A 79 -5.30 0.27 -29.13
CA ASN A 79 -3.86 0.18 -29.22
C ASN A 79 -3.29 1.01 -28.08
N TRP A 80 -2.81 0.35 -27.05
CA TRP A 80 -2.49 0.98 -25.78
C TRP A 80 -1.00 1.25 -25.64
N ALA A 81 -0.65 2.27 -24.88
CA ALA A 81 0.73 2.54 -24.49
C ALA A 81 0.80 2.93 -23.02
N ILE A 82 1.73 2.32 -22.30
CA ILE A 82 2.17 2.77 -20.98
C ILE A 82 3.39 3.65 -21.16
N ILE A 83 3.33 4.87 -20.67
CA ILE A 83 4.47 5.79 -20.55
C ILE A 83 4.80 5.89 -19.07
N TYR A 84 6.07 5.71 -18.71
CA TYR A 84 6.51 5.85 -17.32
C TYR A 84 7.75 6.73 -17.20
N ASN A 85 7.90 7.36 -16.03
CA ASN A 85 9.03 8.23 -15.77
C ASN A 85 10.27 7.41 -15.37
N GLN A 86 11.19 7.21 -16.31
CA GLN A 86 12.44 6.49 -16.07
C GLN A 86 13.46 7.28 -15.21
N ALA A 87 13.23 8.57 -14.93
CA ALA A 87 14.09 9.37 -14.05
C ALA A 87 13.84 9.08 -12.58
N ILE A 88 12.79 8.33 -12.23
CA ILE A 88 12.53 7.86 -10.87
C ILE A 88 13.64 6.90 -10.45
N SER A 89 14.39 7.23 -9.39
CA SER A 89 15.52 6.43 -8.92
C SER A 89 15.13 5.10 -8.27
N SER A 90 13.90 4.98 -7.78
CA SER A 90 13.40 3.79 -7.10
C SER A 90 12.84 2.78 -8.11
N LEU A 91 13.56 1.68 -8.32
CA LEU A 91 13.09 0.57 -9.18
C LEU A 91 11.79 -0.06 -8.65
N GLY A 92 11.58 -0.06 -7.33
CA GLY A 92 10.34 -0.54 -6.72
C GLY A 92 9.15 0.35 -7.08
N ARG A 93 9.35 1.68 -7.13
CA ARG A 93 8.34 2.64 -7.55
C ARG A 93 7.99 2.45 -9.04
N ILE A 94 8.99 2.37 -9.92
CA ILE A 94 8.75 2.09 -11.34
C ILE A 94 7.98 0.79 -11.52
N ARG A 95 8.36 -0.27 -10.80
CA ARG A 95 7.67 -1.57 -10.86
C ARG A 95 6.22 -1.47 -10.42
N PHE A 96 5.95 -0.70 -9.36
CA PHE A 96 4.58 -0.48 -8.89
C PHE A 96 3.77 0.31 -9.93
N THR A 97 4.30 1.42 -10.45
CA THR A 97 3.66 2.21 -11.51
C THR A 97 3.30 1.34 -12.72
N LEU A 98 4.24 0.54 -13.22
CA LEU A 98 3.98 -0.36 -14.34
C LEU A 98 2.90 -1.42 -14.03
N ALA A 99 2.89 -1.94 -12.80
CA ALA A 99 1.85 -2.87 -12.38
C ALA A 99 0.47 -2.19 -12.24
N HIS A 100 0.44 -0.95 -11.75
CA HIS A 100 -0.75 -0.12 -11.66
C HIS A 100 -1.36 0.15 -13.05
N GLU A 101 -0.54 0.59 -14.01
CA GLU A 101 -1.00 0.81 -15.39
C GLU A 101 -1.48 -0.49 -16.07
N LEU A 102 -0.85 -1.62 -15.76
CA LEU A 102 -1.35 -2.92 -16.20
C LEU A 102 -2.71 -3.24 -15.56
N GLY A 103 -2.94 -2.81 -14.33
CA GLY A 103 -4.23 -2.89 -13.65
C GLY A 103 -5.31 -2.12 -14.42
N HIS A 104 -5.05 -0.88 -14.79
CA HIS A 104 -5.96 -0.09 -15.63
C HIS A 104 -6.24 -0.79 -16.97
N TYR A 105 -5.20 -1.28 -17.63
CA TYR A 105 -5.38 -2.00 -18.90
C TYR A 105 -6.28 -3.25 -18.74
N LEU A 106 -6.11 -4.04 -17.71
CA LEU A 106 -6.87 -5.28 -17.53
C LEU A 106 -8.30 -5.06 -17.03
N VAL A 107 -8.49 -4.08 -16.14
CA VAL A 107 -9.76 -3.86 -15.43
C VAL A 107 -10.58 -2.74 -16.06
N HIS A 108 -9.94 -1.63 -16.46
CA HIS A 108 -10.64 -0.38 -16.74
C HIS A 108 -10.60 0.07 -18.22
N ARG A 109 -9.77 -0.53 -19.10
CA ARG A 109 -9.59 -0.05 -20.49
C ARG A 109 -10.88 0.10 -21.31
N HIS A 110 -11.96 -0.57 -20.89
CA HIS A 110 -13.28 -0.45 -21.53
C HIS A 110 -14.09 0.75 -21.08
N LEU A 111 -13.63 1.46 -20.03
CA LEU A 111 -14.35 2.56 -19.40
C LEU A 111 -13.84 3.93 -19.88
N GLN A 112 -12.52 4.04 -20.13
CA GLN A 112 -11.87 5.30 -20.53
C GLN A 112 -10.76 5.02 -21.56
N GLU A 113 -10.39 6.07 -22.31
CA GLU A 113 -9.32 6.00 -23.33
C GLU A 113 -7.95 6.46 -22.79
N SER A 114 -7.91 7.02 -21.58
CA SER A 114 -6.66 7.43 -20.92
C SER A 114 -6.81 7.41 -19.41
N PHE A 115 -5.72 7.06 -18.73
CA PHE A 115 -5.57 7.05 -17.28
C PHE A 115 -4.27 7.81 -16.96
N ASN A 116 -4.37 8.91 -16.22
CA ASN A 116 -3.22 9.73 -15.84
C ASN A 116 -3.03 9.65 -14.33
N CYS A 117 -1.91 9.11 -13.90
CA CYS A 117 -1.54 9.00 -12.50
C CYS A 117 -0.60 10.17 -12.15
N SER A 118 -1.14 11.37 -11.92
CA SER A 118 -0.40 12.52 -11.44
C SER A 118 -0.97 13.03 -10.10
N GLU A 119 -0.09 13.51 -9.21
CA GLU A 119 -0.52 14.12 -7.94
C GLU A 119 -1.46 15.32 -8.13
N ALA A 120 -1.29 16.06 -9.23
CA ALA A 120 -2.10 17.25 -9.51
C ALA A 120 -3.56 16.89 -9.83
N ASP A 121 -3.79 15.75 -10.45
CA ASP A 121 -5.13 15.32 -10.87
C ASP A 121 -5.97 14.79 -9.69
N MET A 122 -5.34 14.27 -8.64
CA MET A 122 -6.03 13.68 -7.47
C MET A 122 -6.99 14.64 -6.75
N LEU A 123 -6.74 15.95 -6.80
CA LEU A 123 -7.61 16.95 -6.17
C LEU A 123 -8.94 17.14 -6.91
N HIS A 124 -8.99 16.74 -8.18
CA HIS A 124 -10.12 16.93 -9.07
C HIS A 124 -10.88 15.63 -9.40
N TRP A 125 -10.36 14.48 -8.96
CA TRP A 125 -11.01 13.18 -9.22
C TRP A 125 -12.41 13.10 -8.62
N ASP A 126 -13.33 12.62 -9.42
CA ASP A 126 -14.65 12.22 -8.95
C ASP A 126 -14.60 10.88 -8.17
N SER A 127 -15.73 10.43 -7.65
CA SER A 127 -15.81 9.17 -6.91
C SER A 127 -15.50 7.93 -7.75
N THR A 128 -15.75 7.99 -9.07
CA THR A 128 -15.51 6.89 -10.01
C THR A 128 -14.02 6.77 -10.33
N GLU A 129 -13.36 7.90 -10.57
CA GLU A 129 -11.92 7.96 -10.81
C GLU A 129 -11.14 7.46 -9.59
N ARG A 130 -11.49 7.93 -8.39
CA ARG A 130 -10.87 7.43 -7.14
C ARG A 130 -11.04 5.93 -6.96
N LYS A 131 -12.19 5.38 -7.32
CA LYS A 131 -12.42 3.94 -7.25
C LYS A 131 -11.54 3.19 -8.25
N MET A 132 -11.42 3.65 -9.49
CA MET A 132 -10.57 3.02 -10.49
C MET A 132 -9.10 3.03 -10.09
N GLU A 133 -8.62 4.14 -9.54
CA GLU A 133 -7.24 4.25 -9.03
C GLU A 133 -7.00 3.26 -7.86
N GLY A 134 -7.92 3.22 -6.89
CA GLY A 134 -7.83 2.25 -5.80
C GLY A 134 -7.85 0.79 -6.29
N GLU A 135 -8.65 0.48 -7.31
CA GLU A 135 -8.66 -0.86 -7.92
C GLU A 135 -7.33 -1.18 -8.64
N ALA A 136 -6.71 -0.20 -9.30
CA ALA A 136 -5.40 -0.37 -9.94
C ALA A 136 -4.28 -0.57 -8.91
N ASP A 137 -4.30 0.18 -7.80
CA ASP A 137 -3.40 0.01 -6.67
C ASP A 137 -3.54 -1.38 -6.03
N LEU A 138 -4.76 -1.80 -5.80
CA LEU A 138 -5.07 -3.12 -5.25
C LEU A 138 -4.55 -4.23 -6.18
N PHE A 139 -4.75 -4.10 -7.49
CA PHE A 139 -4.19 -5.01 -8.48
C PHE A 139 -2.67 -5.07 -8.38
N ALA A 140 -1.98 -3.91 -8.40
CA ALA A 140 -0.53 -3.82 -8.31
C ALA A 140 0.01 -4.48 -7.03
N SER A 141 -0.61 -4.18 -5.88
CA SER A 141 -0.26 -4.77 -4.59
C SER A 141 -0.36 -6.30 -4.60
N TYR A 142 -1.46 -6.86 -5.11
CA TYR A 142 -1.67 -8.32 -5.15
C TYR A 142 -0.81 -9.03 -6.19
N LEU A 143 -0.48 -8.37 -7.31
CA LEU A 143 0.41 -8.90 -8.33
C LEU A 143 1.85 -8.98 -7.82
N LEU A 144 2.35 -7.88 -7.25
CA LEU A 144 3.73 -7.77 -6.79
C LEU A 144 3.99 -8.56 -5.51
N MET A 145 3.02 -8.56 -4.58
CA MET A 145 3.11 -9.21 -3.27
C MET A 145 1.94 -10.19 -3.07
N PRO A 146 1.94 -11.35 -3.76
CA PRO A 146 0.86 -12.34 -3.63
C PRO A 146 0.71 -12.80 -2.19
N ILE A 147 -0.51 -12.72 -1.65
CA ILE A 147 -0.79 -12.93 -0.23
C ILE A 147 -0.35 -14.30 0.27
N ASP A 148 -0.49 -15.35 -0.55
CA ASP A 148 -0.14 -16.72 -0.17
C ASP A 148 1.38 -16.93 -0.06
N ASP A 149 2.19 -16.22 -0.86
CA ASP A 149 3.63 -16.21 -0.73
C ASP A 149 4.07 -15.29 0.41
N TYR A 150 3.46 -14.10 0.51
CA TYR A 150 3.79 -13.12 1.55
C TYR A 150 3.59 -13.69 2.96
N ARG A 151 2.47 -14.38 3.21
CA ARG A 151 2.20 -15.04 4.50
C ARG A 151 3.28 -16.03 4.92
N LYS A 152 3.92 -16.70 3.95
CA LYS A 152 5.02 -17.63 4.25
C LYS A 152 6.29 -16.92 4.72
N GLN A 153 6.49 -15.67 4.31
CA GLN A 153 7.67 -14.89 4.71
C GLN A 153 7.55 -14.35 6.14
N VAL A 154 6.32 -14.14 6.63
CA VAL A 154 6.03 -13.55 7.94
C VAL A 154 5.47 -14.57 8.95
N THR A 155 5.90 -15.82 8.85
CA THR A 155 5.46 -16.92 9.76
C THR A 155 6.04 -16.81 11.17
N SER A 156 7.03 -15.94 11.39
CA SER A 156 7.63 -15.71 12.70
C SER A 156 6.61 -15.17 13.71
N ASN A 157 6.64 -15.69 14.94
CA ASN A 157 5.83 -15.16 16.05
C ASN A 157 6.17 -13.69 16.36
N THR A 158 7.41 -13.28 16.06
CA THR A 158 7.92 -11.91 16.23
C THR A 158 8.20 -11.30 14.85
N VAL A 159 7.27 -10.50 14.34
CA VAL A 159 7.50 -9.69 13.15
C VAL A 159 8.19 -8.40 13.58
N ASP A 160 9.29 -8.07 12.93
CA ASP A 160 10.06 -6.84 13.11
C ASP A 160 10.37 -6.19 11.76
N LEU A 161 11.09 -5.06 11.77
CA LEU A 161 11.41 -4.34 10.54
C LEU A 161 12.48 -5.05 9.69
N ASP A 162 13.24 -6.02 10.22
CA ASP A 162 14.13 -6.83 9.41
C ASP A 162 13.37 -7.90 8.63
N VAL A 163 12.40 -8.57 9.26
CA VAL A 163 11.50 -9.51 8.57
C VAL A 163 10.73 -8.81 7.46
N LEU A 164 10.18 -7.61 7.73
CA LEU A 164 9.44 -6.84 6.74
C LEU A 164 10.37 -6.25 5.67
N GLY A 165 11.63 -5.92 6.02
CA GLY A 165 12.68 -5.54 5.09
C GLY A 165 13.02 -6.66 4.12
N GLY A 166 13.16 -7.90 4.62
CA GLY A 166 13.34 -9.08 3.78
C GLY A 166 12.19 -9.30 2.80
N CYS A 167 10.95 -8.99 3.20
CA CYS A 167 9.81 -8.99 2.28
C CYS A 167 9.96 -7.88 1.21
N ALA A 168 10.35 -6.67 1.60
CA ALA A 168 10.56 -5.58 0.66
C ALA A 168 11.61 -5.93 -0.40
N ASP A 169 12.74 -6.50 0.02
CA ASP A 169 13.82 -6.94 -0.86
C ASP A 169 13.35 -8.07 -1.80
N ARG A 170 12.67 -9.09 -1.25
CA ARG A 170 12.15 -10.22 -2.04
C ARG A 170 11.24 -9.77 -3.18
N TYR A 171 10.30 -8.88 -2.89
CA TYR A 171 9.32 -8.42 -3.87
C TYR A 171 9.80 -7.21 -4.67
N GLY A 172 10.94 -6.62 -4.31
CA GLY A 172 11.47 -5.43 -4.94
C GLY A 172 10.54 -4.24 -4.81
N VAL A 173 9.95 -4.05 -3.63
CA VAL A 173 9.06 -2.94 -3.28
C VAL A 173 9.65 -2.11 -2.14
N SER A 174 9.02 -1.00 -1.78
CA SER A 174 9.46 -0.22 -0.62
C SER A 174 9.13 -0.95 0.70
N LEU A 175 9.91 -0.67 1.76
CA LEU A 175 9.59 -1.17 3.10
C LEU A 175 8.20 -0.72 3.56
N THR A 176 7.79 0.50 3.22
CA THR A 176 6.44 1.00 3.51
C THR A 176 5.38 0.12 2.85
N ALA A 177 5.52 -0.21 1.56
CA ALA A 177 4.60 -1.09 0.85
C ALA A 177 4.55 -2.50 1.48
N ALA A 178 5.70 -3.04 1.88
CA ALA A 178 5.74 -4.33 2.57
C ALA A 178 5.02 -4.28 3.93
N ILE A 179 5.22 -3.23 4.73
CA ILE A 179 4.52 -3.07 6.01
C ILE A 179 3.01 -2.97 5.81
N LEU A 180 2.55 -2.17 4.85
CA LEU A 180 1.12 -2.02 4.55
C LEU A 180 0.51 -3.34 4.11
N LYS A 181 1.22 -4.09 3.26
CA LYS A 181 0.76 -5.45 2.87
C LYS A 181 0.64 -6.37 4.08
N TRP A 182 1.56 -6.28 5.03
CA TRP A 182 1.46 -7.03 6.28
C TRP A 182 0.27 -6.59 7.15
N LEU A 183 0.03 -5.28 7.25
CA LEU A 183 -1.10 -4.73 8.02
C LEU A 183 -2.47 -5.17 7.47
N GLU A 184 -2.57 -5.42 6.16
CA GLU A 184 -3.80 -5.88 5.50
C GLU A 184 -4.33 -7.20 6.06
N PHE A 185 -3.46 -8.11 6.49
CA PHE A 185 -3.88 -9.45 6.92
C PHE A 185 -3.41 -9.89 8.30
N THR A 186 -2.60 -9.08 8.98
CA THR A 186 -2.11 -9.46 10.31
C THR A 186 -3.22 -9.43 11.35
N PRO A 187 -3.34 -10.46 12.19
CA PRO A 187 -4.26 -10.38 13.34
C PRO A 187 -3.72 -9.49 14.46
N LYS A 188 -2.45 -9.08 14.38
CA LYS A 188 -1.83 -8.24 15.42
C LYS A 188 -2.41 -6.83 15.39
N ARG A 189 -2.62 -6.25 16.55
CA ARG A 189 -3.02 -4.86 16.71
C ARG A 189 -1.84 -3.95 16.43
N ALA A 190 -1.70 -3.53 15.17
CA ALA A 190 -0.51 -2.83 14.68
C ALA A 190 -0.88 -1.55 13.95
N VAL A 191 0.00 -0.54 14.05
CA VAL A 191 -0.17 0.77 13.40
C VAL A 191 1.18 1.22 12.82
N LEU A 192 1.19 1.55 11.53
CA LEU A 192 2.28 2.26 10.89
C LEU A 192 2.02 3.77 10.99
N VAL A 193 3.00 4.52 11.45
CA VAL A 193 2.95 5.98 11.58
C VAL A 193 4.08 6.59 10.78
N MET A 194 3.74 7.50 9.88
CA MET A 194 4.72 8.36 9.22
C MET A 194 4.69 9.74 9.84
N SER A 195 5.85 10.23 10.26
CA SER A 195 6.01 11.54 10.86
C SER A 195 7.12 12.34 10.19
N ARG A 196 7.01 13.68 10.24
CA ARG A 196 8.02 14.61 9.75
C ARG A 196 8.22 15.70 10.79
N ASN A 197 9.46 15.92 11.19
CA ASN A 197 9.80 16.92 12.22
C ASN A 197 8.96 16.75 13.51
N GLY A 198 8.75 15.51 13.96
CA GLY A 198 7.95 15.23 15.16
C GLY A 198 6.43 15.38 15.00
N VAL A 199 5.93 15.64 13.78
CA VAL A 199 4.50 15.79 13.48
C VAL A 199 4.01 14.60 12.68
N VAL A 200 2.94 13.95 13.14
CA VAL A 200 2.28 12.85 12.42
C VAL A 200 1.78 13.36 11.06
N GLN A 201 2.22 12.74 9.98
CA GLN A 201 1.73 13.03 8.63
C GLN A 201 0.51 12.17 8.32
N TRP A 202 0.62 10.88 8.56
CA TRP A 202 -0.45 9.92 8.43
C TRP A 202 -0.15 8.66 9.25
N ALA A 203 -1.19 7.88 9.51
CA ALA A 203 -1.09 6.58 10.14
C ALA A 203 -2.04 5.58 9.46
N CYS A 204 -1.62 4.31 9.38
CA CYS A 204 -2.41 3.21 8.86
C CYS A 204 -2.35 2.04 9.84
N GLY A 205 -3.50 1.45 10.18
CA GLY A 205 -3.59 0.34 11.13
C GLY A 205 -4.02 -0.96 10.45
N SER A 206 -3.66 -2.08 11.07
CA SER A 206 -4.31 -3.37 10.79
C SER A 206 -5.80 -3.28 11.12
N GLU A 207 -6.59 -4.29 10.74
CA GLU A 207 -8.02 -4.31 11.09
C GLU A 207 -8.25 -4.10 12.60
N SER A 208 -7.49 -4.81 13.44
CA SER A 208 -7.54 -4.63 14.91
C SER A 208 -6.89 -3.35 15.42
N GLY A 209 -6.08 -2.66 14.61
CA GLY A 209 -5.45 -1.37 14.89
C GLY A 209 -6.12 -0.16 14.23
N LYS A 210 -7.20 -0.36 13.47
CA LYS A 210 -7.86 0.65 12.64
C LYS A 210 -8.25 1.91 13.43
N TRP A 211 -8.90 1.74 14.56
CA TRP A 211 -9.33 2.86 15.40
C TRP A 211 -8.16 3.68 15.96
N LEU A 212 -7.04 3.04 16.25
CA LEU A 212 -5.83 3.72 16.71
C LEU A 212 -5.24 4.61 15.62
N SER A 213 -5.20 4.12 14.37
CA SER A 213 -4.73 4.91 13.23
C SER A 213 -5.65 6.09 12.93
N ILE A 214 -6.98 5.91 13.01
CA ILE A 214 -7.96 6.99 12.87
C ILE A 214 -7.72 8.07 13.94
N ALA A 215 -7.49 7.66 15.19
CA ALA A 215 -7.22 8.61 16.28
C ALA A 215 -5.94 9.43 16.05
N LEU A 216 -4.91 8.84 15.45
CA LEU A 216 -3.67 9.55 15.10
C LEU A 216 -3.84 10.49 13.90
N ASN A 217 -4.67 10.13 12.93
CA ASN A 217 -4.96 10.93 11.74
C ASN A 217 -5.88 12.13 12.06
N LYS A 218 -6.64 12.06 13.15
CA LYS A 218 -7.58 13.12 13.53
C LYS A 218 -6.82 14.41 13.85
N LYS A 219 -7.21 15.50 13.17
CA LYS A 219 -6.68 16.83 13.45
C LYS A 219 -7.13 17.32 14.83
N LEU A 220 -6.29 18.11 15.47
CA LEU A 220 -6.62 18.81 16.72
C LEU A 220 -7.72 19.87 16.46
N PRO A 221 -8.41 20.38 17.52
CA PRO A 221 -9.45 21.40 17.37
C PRO A 221 -8.99 22.68 16.65
N ASN A 222 -7.69 23.00 16.71
CA ASN A 222 -7.09 24.13 16.01
C ASN A 222 -6.73 23.83 14.53
N GLY A 223 -7.13 22.67 14.00
CA GLY A 223 -6.86 22.23 12.63
C GLY A 223 -5.44 21.69 12.40
N GLN A 224 -4.58 21.72 13.41
CA GLN A 224 -3.22 21.19 13.31
C GLN A 224 -3.18 19.66 13.40
N ARG A 225 -2.13 19.07 12.81
CA ARG A 225 -1.82 17.65 13.00
C ARG A 225 -1.23 17.40 14.38
N ARG A 226 -1.34 16.17 14.85
CA ARG A 226 -0.83 15.74 16.16
C ARG A 226 0.70 15.71 16.15
N ASN A 227 1.33 16.25 17.19
CA ASN A 227 2.74 16.03 17.49
C ASN A 227 2.94 14.64 18.10
N LEU A 228 4.12 14.06 17.87
CA LEU A 228 4.56 12.88 18.60
C LEU A 228 4.73 13.24 20.09
N SER A 229 4.48 12.28 20.96
CA SER A 229 4.76 12.44 22.39
C SER A 229 6.25 12.56 22.64
N GLU A 230 6.67 13.47 23.51
CA GLU A 230 8.06 13.60 23.96
C GLU A 230 8.57 12.32 24.66
N GLN A 231 7.67 11.49 25.14
CA GLN A 231 7.97 10.22 25.81
C GLN A 231 8.04 9.03 24.83
N SER A 232 7.71 9.22 23.55
CA SER A 232 7.86 8.15 22.55
C SER A 232 9.34 7.82 22.34
N ALA A 233 9.66 6.55 22.13
CA ALA A 233 11.03 6.14 21.82
C ALA A 233 11.53 6.82 20.54
N THR A 234 10.64 7.11 19.59
CA THR A 234 10.92 7.85 18.36
C THR A 234 11.47 9.25 18.65
N VAL A 235 10.97 9.95 19.65
CA VAL A 235 11.44 11.30 20.02
C VAL A 235 12.65 11.21 20.97
N LEU A 236 12.58 10.37 22.02
CA LEU A 236 13.65 10.23 23.02
C LEU A 236 14.98 9.80 22.40
N HIS A 237 14.94 8.99 21.37
CA HIS A 237 16.15 8.45 20.70
C HIS A 237 16.32 9.03 19.29
N ALA A 238 15.96 10.29 19.07
CA ALA A 238 16.05 10.97 17.78
C ALA A 238 17.46 10.97 17.17
N GLY A 239 18.52 10.76 17.99
CA GLY A 239 19.90 10.59 17.54
C GLY A 239 20.27 9.16 17.09
N ALA A 240 19.41 8.15 17.36
CA ALA A 240 19.61 6.77 16.91
C ALA A 240 18.68 6.52 15.70
N ASN A 241 19.27 6.47 14.51
CA ASN A 241 18.53 6.47 13.25
C ASN A 241 17.65 5.24 13.02
N VAL A 242 17.91 4.12 13.71
CA VAL A 242 17.23 2.84 13.46
C VAL A 242 17.02 2.05 14.75
N ASP A 243 15.80 1.60 14.99
CA ASP A 243 15.46 0.54 15.95
C ASP A 243 14.53 -0.46 15.25
N ARG A 244 15.12 -1.51 14.70
CA ARG A 244 14.40 -2.51 13.90
C ARG A 244 13.64 -3.54 14.73
N TYR A 245 14.10 -3.77 15.96
CA TYR A 245 13.55 -4.79 16.85
C TYR A 245 12.50 -4.26 17.79
N GLY A 246 12.58 -2.98 18.10
CA GLY A 246 11.62 -2.22 18.88
C GLY A 246 11.94 -2.11 20.36
N THR A 247 11.60 -0.96 20.90
CA THR A 247 11.65 -0.64 22.31
C THR A 247 10.24 -0.76 22.90
N GLU A 248 10.10 -1.36 24.09
CA GLU A 248 8.85 -1.37 24.82
C GLU A 248 8.60 -0.01 25.48
N VAL A 249 7.41 0.56 25.22
CA VAL A 249 6.93 1.79 25.83
C VAL A 249 5.51 1.61 26.35
N ASP A 250 5.09 2.42 27.34
CA ASP A 250 3.69 2.43 27.78
C ASP A 250 2.78 2.87 26.61
N ALA A 251 1.75 2.08 26.32
CA ALA A 251 0.83 2.34 25.21
C ALA A 251 0.18 3.74 25.28
N ARG A 252 0.00 4.29 26.48
CA ARG A 252 -0.55 5.64 26.70
C ARG A 252 0.31 6.76 26.10
N VAL A 253 1.58 6.49 25.85
CA VAL A 253 2.47 7.45 25.19
C VAL A 253 1.95 7.79 23.78
N TRP A 254 1.40 6.81 23.10
CA TRP A 254 0.80 6.96 21.78
C TRP A 254 -0.73 7.10 21.82
N PHE A 255 -1.36 6.36 22.70
CA PHE A 255 -2.82 6.21 22.80
C PHE A 255 -3.29 6.41 24.24
N PRO A 256 -3.62 7.66 24.64
CA PRO A 256 -3.98 7.97 26.03
C PRO A 256 -5.18 7.19 26.60
N SER A 257 -6.04 6.64 25.72
CA SER A 257 -7.19 5.83 26.11
C SER A 257 -6.85 4.38 26.46
N GLU A 258 -5.62 3.93 26.18
CA GLU A 258 -5.21 2.56 26.50
C GLU A 258 -5.03 2.35 28.01
N PRO A 259 -5.15 1.11 28.50
CA PRO A 259 -4.91 0.79 29.91
C PRO A 259 -3.50 1.18 30.36
N ALA A 260 -3.41 1.65 31.61
CA ALA A 260 -2.11 1.96 32.22
C ALA A 260 -1.25 0.69 32.35
N GLY A 261 0.04 0.81 32.03
CA GLY A 261 0.97 -0.31 32.11
C GLY A 261 0.86 -1.31 30.97
N MET A 262 0.01 -1.05 29.95
CA MET A 262 0.03 -1.82 28.72
C MET A 262 1.31 -1.48 27.95
N ALA A 263 2.18 -2.46 27.74
CA ALA A 263 3.37 -2.29 26.91
C ALA A 263 3.01 -2.40 25.42
N LEU A 264 3.49 -1.47 24.60
CA LEU A 264 3.54 -1.61 23.15
C LEU A 264 4.99 -1.65 22.68
N ARG A 265 5.24 -2.30 21.56
CA ARG A 265 6.54 -2.34 20.91
C ARG A 265 6.61 -1.28 19.83
N GLU A 266 7.55 -0.34 19.99
CA GLU A 266 7.80 0.79 19.07
C GLU A 266 9.09 0.54 18.29
N MET A 267 8.98 0.28 16.99
CA MET A 267 10.09 0.15 16.04
C MET A 267 10.16 1.37 15.16
N ARG A 268 11.38 1.79 14.75
CA ARG A 268 11.52 3.00 13.92
C ARG A 268 12.67 2.94 12.93
N ILE A 269 12.48 3.65 11.84
CA ILE A 269 13.52 3.99 10.87
C ILE A 269 13.40 5.48 10.54
N VAL A 270 14.52 6.19 10.65
CA VAL A 270 14.63 7.60 10.25
C VAL A 270 15.25 7.65 8.86
N SER A 271 14.61 8.36 7.96
CA SER A 271 15.12 8.65 6.63
C SER A 271 15.52 10.12 6.54
N ASP A 272 16.82 10.39 6.62
CA ASP A 272 17.36 11.74 6.52
C ASP A 272 17.10 12.35 5.13
N GLN A 273 17.16 11.53 4.08
CA GLN A 273 16.90 11.95 2.70
C GLN A 273 15.48 12.54 2.53
N TYR A 274 14.49 11.93 3.17
CA TYR A 274 13.09 12.39 3.09
C TYR A 274 12.66 13.21 4.30
N ARG A 275 13.54 13.40 5.29
CA ARG A 275 13.24 14.04 6.59
C ARG A 275 11.99 13.45 7.24
N GLN A 276 11.83 12.14 7.10
CA GLN A 276 10.67 11.41 7.59
C GLN A 276 11.11 10.31 8.55
N THR A 277 10.26 10.04 9.53
CA THR A 277 10.41 8.90 10.43
C THR A 277 9.23 7.96 10.24
N MET A 278 9.55 6.72 9.96
CA MET A 278 8.63 5.60 9.94
C MET A 278 8.64 4.94 11.30
N THR A 279 7.48 4.80 11.94
CA THR A 279 7.33 4.11 13.22
C THR A 279 6.28 3.02 13.08
N LEU A 280 6.65 1.78 13.41
CA LEU A 280 5.72 0.65 13.48
C LEU A 280 5.44 0.33 14.94
N LEU A 281 4.18 0.43 15.32
CA LEU A 281 3.67 0.17 16.66
C LEU A 281 2.96 -1.19 16.66
N ILE A 282 3.31 -2.07 17.60
CA ILE A 282 2.61 -3.33 17.81
C ILE A 282 2.14 -3.40 19.25
N LEU A 283 0.82 -3.49 19.43
CA LEU A 283 0.18 -3.58 20.73
C LEU A 283 -0.21 -5.04 21.04
N PRO A 284 -0.36 -5.40 22.32
CA PRO A 284 -1.06 -6.61 22.71
C PRO A 284 -2.48 -6.64 22.11
N GLN A 285 -3.01 -7.84 21.90
CA GLN A 285 -4.43 -7.96 21.52
C GLN A 285 -5.29 -7.41 22.63
N GLU A 286 -6.38 -6.74 22.27
CA GLU A 286 -7.40 -6.38 23.27
C GLU A 286 -7.93 -7.66 23.91
N ILE A 287 -8.00 -7.64 25.24
CA ILE A 287 -8.85 -8.58 25.97
C ILE A 287 -10.28 -8.17 25.59
N LYS A 288 -10.96 -9.04 24.83
CA LYS A 288 -12.28 -8.72 24.26
C LYS A 288 -13.27 -8.33 25.36
N PRO A 289 -14.10 -7.31 25.12
CA PRO A 289 -14.95 -6.68 26.15
C PRO A 289 -16.05 -7.54 26.75
N TRP A 290 -16.29 -8.80 26.31
CA TRP A 290 -17.23 -9.68 27.03
C TRP A 290 -16.74 -10.11 28.42
N GLU A 291 -15.50 -9.76 28.78
CA GLU A 291 -15.01 -9.81 30.15
C GLU A 291 -15.22 -8.49 30.92
N ARG A 292 -15.74 -7.45 30.27
CA ARG A 292 -16.24 -6.24 30.93
C ARG A 292 -17.77 -6.25 30.83
N ASP A 293 -18.41 -6.12 32.00
CA ASP A 293 -19.84 -6.04 32.19
C ASP A 293 -20.65 -5.39 31.06
N GLN A 294 -21.74 -6.06 30.70
CA GLN A 294 -22.79 -5.56 29.83
C GLN A 294 -23.41 -4.27 30.40
N SER A 295 -22.91 -3.11 29.98
CA SER A 295 -23.63 -1.86 30.07
C SER A 295 -23.07 -0.91 29.02
N ASP A 296 -23.94 -0.59 28.07
CA ASP A 296 -23.92 0.45 27.03
C ASP A 296 -23.89 -0.10 25.59
N GLU A 297 -25.05 -0.63 25.18
CA GLU A 297 -25.51 -0.59 23.82
C GLU A 297 -26.00 0.84 23.57
N ASP A 298 -25.43 1.53 22.54
CA ASP A 298 -26.20 2.23 21.53
C ASP A 298 -25.25 3.00 20.56
N ASP A 299 -25.63 2.95 19.28
CA ASP A 299 -25.17 3.76 18.15
C ASP A 299 -23.85 3.34 17.46
N ALA A 300 -23.92 2.24 16.71
CA ALA A 300 -23.03 2.02 15.58
C ALA A 300 -23.79 2.29 14.27
N ASP A 301 -23.53 3.44 13.69
CA ASP A 301 -23.94 3.78 12.33
C ASP A 301 -22.99 3.04 11.35
N ASP A 302 -23.58 2.10 10.60
CA ASP A 302 -22.94 1.26 9.62
C ASP A 302 -22.59 2.09 8.38
N THR A 303 -21.41 2.69 8.35
CA THR A 303 -20.82 3.22 7.13
C THR A 303 -19.76 2.26 6.63
N ASP A 304 -20.09 1.50 5.59
CA ASP A 304 -19.19 0.72 4.75
C ASP A 304 -18.08 1.62 4.19
N ASP A 305 -16.99 1.79 4.92
CA ASP A 305 -15.78 2.49 4.46
C ASP A 305 -14.64 1.50 4.20
N ASN A 306 -14.80 0.70 3.13
CA ASN A 306 -13.75 -0.15 2.59
C ASN A 306 -12.68 0.64 1.80
N GLY A 307 -12.87 1.96 1.62
CA GLY A 307 -11.97 2.82 0.83
C GLY A 307 -10.66 3.23 1.52
N GLY A 308 -10.49 2.94 2.81
CA GLY A 308 -9.37 3.48 3.58
C GLY A 308 -8.00 2.87 3.29
N LEU A 309 -7.94 1.60 2.87
CA LEU A 309 -6.67 0.91 2.56
C LEU A 309 -6.29 1.05 1.07
N GLU A 310 -7.28 1.11 0.20
CA GLU A 310 -7.08 1.21 -1.25
C GLU A 310 -6.41 2.54 -1.65
N ASN A 311 -6.81 3.64 -1.03
CA ASN A 311 -6.18 4.96 -1.24
C ASN A 311 -4.86 5.16 -0.48
N ALA A 312 -4.51 4.27 0.46
CA ALA A 312 -3.29 4.40 1.25
C ALA A 312 -2.02 4.10 0.46
N PHE A 313 -2.08 3.15 -0.49
CA PHE A 313 -0.91 2.74 -1.27
C PHE A 313 -0.42 3.85 -2.21
N ASP A 314 -1.32 4.50 -2.92
CA ASP A 314 -1.00 5.53 -3.90
C ASP A 314 -0.37 6.77 -3.22
N ARG A 315 -0.94 7.22 -2.12
CA ARG A 315 -0.44 8.38 -1.36
C ARG A 315 0.87 8.13 -0.64
N ILE A 316 1.13 6.88 -0.29
CA ILE A 316 2.34 6.50 0.44
C ILE A 316 3.54 6.44 -0.48
N LEU A 317 3.36 6.01 -1.71
CA LEU A 317 4.40 6.06 -2.73
C LEU A 317 4.85 7.50 -3.00
N ASN A 318 3.93 8.44 -2.88
CA ASN A 318 4.16 9.87 -3.12
C ASN A 318 4.48 10.68 -1.85
N GLY A 319 4.65 10.02 -0.70
CA GLY A 319 4.93 10.69 0.58
C GLY A 319 3.75 11.50 1.13
N GLN A 320 2.53 11.29 0.61
CA GLN A 320 1.32 11.98 1.05
C GLN A 320 0.49 11.13 2.03
N PRO A 321 -0.30 11.76 2.92
CA PRO A 321 -1.17 11.03 3.82
C PRO A 321 -2.32 10.35 3.05
N PRO A 322 -2.74 9.12 3.44
CA PRO A 322 -3.92 8.47 2.89
C PRO A 322 -5.17 9.36 3.03
N VAL A 323 -6.05 9.41 2.01
CA VAL A 323 -7.34 10.13 2.10
C VAL A 323 -8.32 9.29 2.90
N ARG A 324 -9.20 9.98 3.58
CA ARG A 324 -10.35 9.40 4.30
C ARG A 324 -11.35 8.74 3.39
#